data_ecb3ae7abcc32f5a8b1acf454dea44e8
#
_entry.id   ecb3ae7abcc32f5a8b1acf454dea44e8
#
_cell.length_a   1.000
_cell.length_b   1.000
_cell.length_c   1.000
_cell.angle_alpha   90.00
_cell.angle_beta   90.00
_cell.angle_gamma   90.00
#
_symmetry.space_group_name_H-M   'P 1'
#
loop_
_entity.id
_entity.type
_entity.pdbx_description
1 polymer ?
#
loop_
_entity_poly.entity_id
_entity_poly.type
_entity_poly.pdbx_seq_one_letter_code
_entity_poly.pdbx_strand_id
1 'polypeptide(L)'
;MKRWIGIVLIGVGVFLVVLAPALRWYVVPAVAKAPLAPGQTTGGISTIVSTGIGRTVFYAEKLAAGEDPIRRDVALTATRTTRGDVLAAEAVDAKNQDLAIYDSIQTLVDEKNTIINSEQIRVPFDRVNSDLKNCCGGNVNGQTVTFEGINPLKFGFFLGKQTYSYFDTTVLKAVPMPYVTEESIQGLTTYKFEQTIEPTQIGTQDVPGSLVGETVATYTAPRFYSNTRTVWVDPITGSIIKGQEVQKQTLRGADGTDKTILLDATLAFDEPTVTANVNEAKDNGSKINLLKTTVPIIALILGVIALVGGILIVRRASS
;
A
#
# COMPACT_ATOMS: atom_id res chain seq x y z
N MET A 1 3.27 -53.72 -25.55
CA MET A 1 2.32 -52.65 -25.17
C MET A 1 2.45 -52.22 -23.70
N LYS A 2 2.30 -53.11 -22.73
CA LYS A 2 2.38 -52.80 -21.28
C LYS A 2 3.69 -52.08 -20.85
N ARG A 3 4.85 -52.53 -21.34
CA ARG A 3 6.15 -51.90 -21.01
C ARG A 3 6.26 -50.43 -21.44
N TRP A 4 5.76 -50.10 -22.65
CA TRP A 4 5.69 -48.71 -23.12
C TRP A 4 4.81 -47.79 -22.25
N ILE A 5 3.67 -48.32 -21.82
CA ILE A 5 2.77 -47.59 -20.90
C ILE A 5 3.51 -47.26 -19.59
N GLY A 6 4.28 -48.27 -19.04
CA GLY A 6 5.06 -48.04 -17.84
C GLY A 6 6.16 -46.97 -18.01
N ILE A 7 6.85 -46.96 -19.17
CA ILE A 7 7.88 -45.96 -19.45
C ILE A 7 7.26 -44.54 -19.59
N VAL A 8 6.12 -44.42 -20.26
CA VAL A 8 5.41 -43.13 -20.38
C VAL A 8 4.98 -42.63 -19.01
N LEU A 9 4.44 -43.52 -18.16
CA LEU A 9 4.04 -43.15 -16.79
C LEU A 9 5.24 -42.69 -15.94
N ILE A 10 6.39 -43.32 -16.09
CA ILE A 10 7.62 -42.88 -15.39
C ILE A 10 8.01 -41.49 -15.90
N GLY A 11 8.00 -41.23 -17.22
CA GLY A 11 8.30 -39.91 -17.77
C GLY A 11 7.36 -38.81 -17.27
N VAL A 12 6.05 -39.08 -17.27
CA VAL A 12 5.04 -38.16 -16.74
C VAL A 12 5.24 -37.93 -15.24
N GLY A 13 5.53 -39.01 -14.49
CA GLY A 13 5.79 -38.92 -13.07
C GLY A 13 6.99 -38.06 -12.72
N VAL A 14 8.13 -38.25 -13.43
CA VAL A 14 9.32 -37.39 -13.27
C VAL A 14 8.99 -35.93 -13.61
N PHE A 15 8.31 -35.70 -14.72
CA PHE A 15 7.90 -34.34 -15.10
C PHE A 15 7.08 -33.64 -14.04
N LEU A 16 6.05 -34.30 -13.47
CA LEU A 16 5.18 -33.72 -12.44
C LEU A 16 5.93 -33.47 -11.12
N VAL A 17 6.84 -34.36 -10.73
CA VAL A 17 7.66 -34.21 -9.52
C VAL A 17 8.61 -33.02 -9.65
N VAL A 18 9.17 -32.77 -10.84
CA VAL A 18 10.04 -31.62 -11.12
C VAL A 18 9.22 -30.34 -11.28
N LEU A 19 8.05 -30.42 -11.90
CA LEU A 19 7.15 -29.29 -12.10
C LEU A 19 6.67 -28.67 -10.77
N ALA A 20 6.40 -29.50 -9.76
CA ALA A 20 5.90 -29.02 -8.47
C ALA A 20 6.81 -28.00 -7.79
N PRO A 21 8.10 -28.25 -7.56
CA PRO A 21 9.02 -27.25 -7.03
C PRO A 21 9.25 -26.07 -8.00
N ALA A 22 9.28 -26.35 -9.32
CA ALA A 22 9.45 -25.28 -10.31
C ALA A 22 8.31 -24.25 -10.26
N LEU A 23 7.06 -24.69 -10.12
CA LEU A 23 5.91 -23.79 -9.92
C LEU A 23 6.08 -22.95 -8.67
N ARG A 24 6.44 -23.56 -7.54
CA ARG A 24 6.53 -22.87 -6.25
C ARG A 24 7.66 -21.84 -6.19
N TRP A 25 8.83 -22.16 -6.73
CA TRP A 25 10.04 -21.34 -6.53
C TRP A 25 10.41 -20.47 -7.72
N TYR A 26 9.93 -20.76 -8.93
CA TYR A 26 10.20 -19.96 -10.11
C TYR A 26 8.96 -19.25 -10.66
N VAL A 27 7.84 -19.98 -10.83
CA VAL A 27 6.65 -19.39 -11.45
C VAL A 27 5.96 -18.40 -10.51
N VAL A 28 5.77 -18.77 -9.23
CA VAL A 28 5.07 -17.89 -8.26
C VAL A 28 5.79 -16.55 -8.08
N PRO A 29 7.12 -16.48 -7.82
CA PRO A 29 7.81 -15.20 -7.74
C PRO A 29 7.77 -14.39 -9.06
N ALA A 30 7.69 -15.06 -10.19
CA ALA A 30 7.61 -14.39 -11.49
C ALA A 30 6.24 -13.74 -11.75
N VAL A 31 5.14 -14.28 -11.18
CA VAL A 31 3.77 -13.78 -11.40
C VAL A 31 3.22 -12.98 -10.21
N ALA A 32 3.74 -13.17 -8.99
CA ALA A 32 3.36 -12.41 -7.81
C ALA A 32 4.02 -11.01 -7.84
N LYS A 33 3.51 -10.16 -8.70
CA LYS A 33 4.01 -8.80 -8.95
C LYS A 33 2.88 -7.79 -8.94
N ALA A 34 3.13 -6.60 -8.40
CA ALA A 34 2.20 -5.50 -8.52
C ALA A 34 1.87 -5.24 -10.01
N PRO A 35 0.60 -5.06 -10.37
CA PRO A 35 0.24 -4.73 -11.76
C PRO A 35 0.87 -3.39 -12.15
N LEU A 36 1.10 -3.17 -13.45
CA LEU A 36 1.56 -1.87 -13.94
C LEU A 36 0.46 -0.80 -13.82
N ALA A 37 -0.81 -1.22 -13.85
CA ALA A 37 -1.97 -0.37 -13.59
C ALA A 37 -2.79 -0.98 -12.44
N PRO A 38 -2.98 -0.30 -11.30
CA PRO A 38 -3.82 -0.77 -10.20
C PRO A 38 -5.29 -0.74 -10.61
N GLY A 39 -6.15 -1.54 -9.93
CA GLY A 39 -7.59 -1.54 -10.21
C GLY A 39 -7.94 -2.07 -11.60
N GLN A 40 -7.39 -3.22 -12.01
CA GLN A 40 -7.64 -3.82 -13.33
C GLN A 40 -9.13 -4.01 -13.63
N THR A 41 -9.96 -4.27 -12.62
CA THR A 41 -11.42 -4.40 -12.73
C THR A 41 -12.12 -3.05 -12.94
N THR A 42 -11.46 -1.94 -12.65
CA THR A 42 -11.97 -0.56 -12.72
C THR A 42 -11.30 0.26 -13.83
N GLY A 43 -10.78 -0.39 -14.86
CA GLY A 43 -10.12 0.30 -15.98
C GLY A 43 -8.73 0.85 -15.67
N GLY A 44 -8.02 0.29 -14.70
CA GLY A 44 -6.66 0.68 -14.35
C GLY A 44 -6.56 1.82 -13.34
N ILE A 45 -7.66 2.13 -12.65
CA ILE A 45 -7.74 3.16 -11.61
C ILE A 45 -8.18 2.50 -10.30
N SER A 46 -7.45 2.74 -9.23
CA SER A 46 -7.85 2.36 -7.87
C SER A 46 -8.32 3.60 -7.12
N THR A 47 -9.49 3.53 -6.49
CA THR A 47 -10.04 4.60 -5.66
C THR A 47 -10.25 4.10 -4.25
N ILE A 48 -9.75 4.84 -3.28
CA ILE A 48 -9.90 4.60 -1.84
C ILE A 48 -10.61 5.82 -1.25
N VAL A 49 -11.68 5.59 -0.52
CA VAL A 49 -12.41 6.61 0.21
C VAL A 49 -12.22 6.40 1.70
N SER A 50 -11.86 7.46 2.40
CA SER A 50 -11.79 7.50 3.86
C SER A 50 -12.73 8.58 4.37
N THR A 51 -13.47 8.25 5.42
CA THR A 51 -14.38 9.19 6.07
C THR A 51 -14.01 9.35 7.53
N GLY A 52 -14.40 10.47 8.13
CA GLY A 52 -14.14 10.70 9.54
C GLY A 52 -14.53 12.09 10.02
N ILE A 53 -14.01 12.44 11.19
CA ILE A 53 -14.31 13.71 11.82
C ILE A 53 -13.04 14.53 12.04
N GLY A 54 -13.06 15.76 11.57
CA GLY A 54 -12.12 16.81 11.94
C GLY A 54 -12.58 17.46 13.24
N ARG A 55 -11.97 17.07 14.35
CA ARG A 55 -12.23 17.72 15.65
C ARG A 55 -11.91 19.21 15.60
N THR A 56 -10.92 19.56 14.80
CA THR A 56 -10.56 20.94 14.48
C THR A 56 -10.07 21.02 13.05
N VAL A 57 -10.63 21.95 12.29
CA VAL A 57 -10.25 22.23 10.89
C VAL A 57 -10.09 23.73 10.73
N PHE A 58 -8.98 24.15 10.17
CA PHE A 58 -8.66 25.54 9.88
C PHE A 58 -8.97 25.87 8.41
N TYR A 59 -9.68 26.97 8.20
CA TYR A 59 -10.08 27.48 6.89
C TYR A 59 -9.37 28.81 6.59
N ALA A 60 -8.36 28.77 5.73
CA ALA A 60 -7.58 29.94 5.37
C ALA A 60 -8.42 31.03 4.69
N GLU A 61 -9.44 30.64 3.90
CA GLU A 61 -10.36 31.57 3.24
C GLU A 61 -11.19 32.38 4.23
N LYS A 62 -11.61 31.75 5.35
CA LYS A 62 -12.35 32.45 6.41
C LYS A 62 -11.49 33.48 7.12
N LEU A 63 -10.23 33.14 7.37
CA LEU A 63 -9.26 34.08 7.92
C LEU A 63 -9.10 35.28 6.99
N ALA A 64 -8.96 35.05 5.69
CA ALA A 64 -8.83 36.09 4.70
C ALA A 64 -10.09 37.01 4.61
N ALA A 65 -11.27 36.44 4.92
CA ALA A 65 -12.53 37.18 5.00
C ALA A 65 -12.74 37.91 6.35
N GLY A 66 -11.80 37.76 7.30
CA GLY A 66 -11.95 38.34 8.66
C GLY A 66 -12.92 37.58 9.56
N GLU A 67 -13.26 36.34 9.19
CA GLU A 67 -14.13 35.43 9.98
C GLU A 67 -13.28 34.51 10.87
N ASP A 68 -13.95 33.83 11.83
CA ASP A 68 -13.30 32.76 12.61
C ASP A 68 -12.90 31.61 11.68
N PRO A 69 -11.59 31.35 11.53
CA PRO A 69 -11.11 30.30 10.65
C PRO A 69 -11.27 28.90 11.20
N ILE A 70 -11.64 28.74 12.46
CA ILE A 70 -11.71 27.43 13.13
C ILE A 70 -13.13 26.89 13.06
N ARG A 71 -13.27 25.66 12.55
CA ARG A 71 -14.50 24.87 12.71
C ARG A 71 -14.19 23.59 13.46
N ARG A 72 -15.18 23.11 14.22
CA ARG A 72 -15.07 21.88 15.03
C ARG A 72 -16.07 20.85 14.56
N ASP A 73 -15.72 19.58 14.79
CA ASP A 73 -16.58 18.42 14.52
C ASP A 73 -17.11 18.38 13.08
N VAL A 74 -16.19 18.67 12.15
CA VAL A 74 -16.46 18.74 10.71
C VAL A 74 -16.41 17.33 10.13
N ALA A 75 -17.45 16.91 9.42
CA ALA A 75 -17.40 15.67 8.64
C ALA A 75 -16.42 15.83 7.48
N LEU A 76 -15.48 14.90 7.37
CA LEU A 76 -14.41 14.92 6.38
C LEU A 76 -14.47 13.68 5.50
N THR A 77 -14.18 13.87 4.22
CA THR A 77 -14.01 12.79 3.24
C THR A 77 -12.68 12.97 2.52
N ALA A 78 -11.82 11.97 2.58
CA ALA A 78 -10.60 11.90 1.77
C ALA A 78 -10.80 10.89 0.65
N THR A 79 -10.59 11.32 -0.58
CA THR A 79 -10.62 10.45 -1.77
C THR A 79 -9.22 10.36 -2.35
N ARG A 80 -8.66 9.16 -2.42
CA ARG A 80 -7.39 8.87 -3.07
C ARG A 80 -7.65 8.11 -4.37
N THR A 81 -7.17 8.65 -5.47
CA THR A 81 -7.22 8.02 -6.79
C THR A 81 -5.81 7.71 -7.25
N THR A 82 -5.54 6.45 -7.56
CA THR A 82 -4.22 5.96 -7.99
C THR A 82 -4.33 5.32 -9.36
N ARG A 83 -3.41 5.66 -10.25
CA ARG A 83 -3.26 5.05 -11.58
C ARG A 83 -1.81 4.69 -11.83
N GLY A 84 -1.56 3.70 -12.69
CA GLY A 84 -0.23 3.35 -13.13
C GLY A 84 0.17 4.11 -14.39
N ASP A 85 1.40 4.59 -14.44
CA ASP A 85 2.04 5.08 -15.65
C ASP A 85 2.74 3.91 -16.37
N VAL A 86 1.96 3.19 -17.20
CA VAL A 86 2.44 2.00 -17.92
C VAL A 86 3.57 2.35 -18.90
N LEU A 87 3.47 3.50 -19.57
CA LEU A 87 4.50 3.93 -20.54
C LEU A 87 5.85 4.17 -19.86
N ALA A 88 5.82 4.86 -18.70
CA ALA A 88 7.04 5.08 -17.95
C ALA A 88 7.61 3.77 -17.35
N ALA A 89 6.74 2.84 -16.95
CA ALA A 89 7.17 1.53 -16.43
C ALA A 89 7.75 0.62 -17.53
N GLU A 90 7.34 0.78 -18.78
CA GLU A 90 7.88 0.06 -19.94
C GLU A 90 9.13 0.71 -20.54
N ALA A 91 9.49 1.91 -20.11
CA ALA A 91 10.76 2.53 -20.49
C ALA A 91 11.95 1.67 -20.01
N VAL A 92 13.03 1.68 -20.78
CA VAL A 92 14.16 0.72 -20.67
C VAL A 92 14.68 0.58 -19.24
N ASP A 93 14.87 1.70 -18.54
CA ASP A 93 15.46 1.70 -17.19
C ASP A 93 14.51 1.12 -16.14
N ALA A 94 13.23 1.46 -16.20
CA ALA A 94 12.21 0.95 -15.28
C ALA A 94 11.89 -0.53 -15.55
N LYS A 95 11.82 -0.92 -16.83
CA LYS A 95 11.57 -2.30 -17.25
C LYS A 95 12.69 -3.25 -16.83
N ASN A 96 13.94 -2.85 -16.98
CA ASN A 96 15.08 -3.66 -16.58
C ASN A 96 15.16 -3.91 -15.08
N GLN A 97 14.57 -3.03 -14.27
CA GLN A 97 14.45 -3.14 -12.81
C GLN A 97 13.12 -3.73 -12.35
N ASP A 98 12.20 -4.07 -13.28
CA ASP A 98 10.84 -4.59 -12.99
C ASP A 98 10.04 -3.67 -12.06
N LEU A 99 10.01 -2.38 -12.38
CA LEU A 99 9.34 -1.36 -11.60
C LEU A 99 7.90 -1.14 -12.05
N ALA A 100 7.05 -0.75 -11.11
CA ALA A 100 5.80 -0.03 -11.37
C ALA A 100 5.96 1.44 -10.95
N ILE A 101 5.24 2.32 -11.65
CA ILE A 101 5.24 3.76 -11.39
C ILE A 101 3.78 4.14 -11.19
N TYR A 102 3.42 4.55 -9.96
CA TYR A 102 2.06 4.96 -9.65
C TYR A 102 1.99 6.46 -9.41
N ASP A 103 1.01 7.08 -10.07
CA ASP A 103 0.57 8.44 -9.78
C ASP A 103 -0.66 8.37 -8.89
N SER A 104 -0.64 9.05 -7.76
CA SER A 104 -1.75 9.08 -6.81
C SER A 104 -2.07 10.50 -6.40
N ILE A 105 -3.35 10.85 -6.41
CA ILE A 105 -3.87 12.12 -5.92
C ILE A 105 -4.83 11.81 -4.79
N GLN A 106 -4.64 12.48 -3.65
CA GLN A 106 -5.57 12.45 -2.53
C GLN A 106 -6.11 13.85 -2.30
N THR A 107 -7.43 13.98 -2.16
CA THR A 107 -8.09 15.23 -1.81
C THR A 107 -8.93 15.02 -0.55
N LEU A 108 -8.76 15.88 0.44
CA LEU A 108 -9.54 15.94 1.66
C LEU A 108 -10.53 17.10 1.55
N VAL A 109 -11.82 16.80 1.71
CA VAL A 109 -12.90 17.82 1.65
C VAL A 109 -13.79 17.73 2.89
N ASP A 110 -14.48 18.85 3.17
CA ASP A 110 -15.56 18.90 4.16
C ASP A 110 -16.93 18.49 3.55
N GLU A 111 -17.99 18.55 4.36
CA GLU A 111 -19.37 18.24 3.97
C GLU A 111 -19.94 19.18 2.88
N LYS A 112 -19.26 20.31 2.60
CA LYS A 112 -19.63 21.28 1.55
C LYS A 112 -18.75 21.15 0.30
N ASN A 113 -17.88 20.13 0.26
CA ASN A 113 -16.84 19.95 -0.76
C ASN A 113 -15.79 21.06 -0.78
N THR A 114 -15.59 21.79 0.33
CA THR A 114 -14.45 22.70 0.47
C THR A 114 -13.17 21.89 0.60
N ILE A 115 -12.19 22.17 -0.24
CA ILE A 115 -10.88 21.45 -0.19
C ILE A 115 -10.10 21.94 1.03
N ILE A 116 -9.83 21.02 1.95
CA ILE A 116 -9.01 21.24 3.14
C ILE A 116 -7.54 20.94 2.85
N ASN A 117 -7.29 19.86 2.11
CA ASN A 117 -5.94 19.46 1.72
C ASN A 117 -5.97 18.69 0.39
N SER A 118 -4.88 18.78 -0.36
CA SER A 118 -4.64 17.96 -1.54
C SER A 118 -3.17 17.52 -1.56
N GLU A 119 -2.94 16.28 -1.91
CA GLU A 119 -1.60 15.69 -2.04
C GLU A 119 -1.50 14.95 -3.36
N GLN A 120 -0.41 15.13 -4.06
CA GLN A 120 -0.07 14.38 -5.27
C GLN A 120 1.27 13.70 -5.08
N ILE A 121 1.35 12.40 -5.38
CA ILE A 121 2.60 11.65 -5.32
C ILE A 121 2.81 10.85 -6.60
N ARG A 122 4.05 10.76 -7.02
CA ARG A 122 4.53 9.84 -8.06
C ARG A 122 5.56 8.92 -7.44
N VAL A 123 5.26 7.64 -7.38
CA VAL A 123 6.11 6.66 -6.67
C VAL A 123 6.54 5.52 -7.60
N PRO A 124 7.82 5.49 -7.99
CA PRO A 124 8.45 4.32 -8.60
C PRO A 124 8.80 3.29 -7.51
N PHE A 125 8.47 2.02 -7.73
CA PHE A 125 8.74 0.97 -6.74
C PHE A 125 8.92 -0.41 -7.39
N ASP A 126 9.64 -1.28 -6.70
CA ASP A 126 9.80 -2.69 -7.06
C ASP A 126 8.47 -3.43 -6.95
N ARG A 127 8.09 -4.15 -7.99
CA ARG A 127 6.77 -4.79 -8.10
C ARG A 127 6.56 -5.98 -7.16
N VAL A 128 7.63 -6.54 -6.60
CA VAL A 128 7.57 -7.72 -5.72
C VAL A 128 7.58 -7.32 -4.25
N ASN A 129 8.60 -6.55 -3.83
CA ASN A 129 8.83 -6.21 -2.42
C ASN A 129 8.32 -4.82 -2.04
N SER A 130 7.87 -4.02 -3.01
CA SER A 130 7.39 -2.63 -2.84
C SER A 130 8.45 -1.64 -2.36
N ASP A 131 9.74 -1.94 -2.47
CA ASP A 131 10.79 -0.98 -2.18
C ASP A 131 10.73 0.21 -3.14
N LEU A 132 10.73 1.40 -2.58
CA LEU A 132 10.76 2.64 -3.35
C LEU A 132 12.08 2.80 -4.10
N LYS A 133 12.03 3.45 -5.27
CA LYS A 133 13.19 3.70 -6.13
C LYS A 133 13.30 5.18 -6.48
N ASN A 134 14.55 5.67 -6.52
CA ASN A 134 14.85 7.07 -6.85
C ASN A 134 15.08 7.22 -8.35
N CYS A 135 14.01 7.11 -9.14
CA CYS A 135 14.05 7.25 -10.61
C CYS A 135 12.75 7.82 -11.16
N CYS A 136 12.65 7.86 -12.45
CA CYS A 136 11.40 7.89 -13.22
C CYS A 136 10.47 9.07 -12.88
N GLY A 137 11.03 10.20 -12.44
CA GLY A 137 10.28 11.40 -12.06
C GLY A 137 9.55 11.30 -10.73
N GLY A 138 9.99 10.40 -9.82
CA GLY A 138 9.41 10.28 -8.48
C GLY A 138 9.39 11.62 -7.74
N ASN A 139 8.24 11.95 -7.16
CA ASN A 139 8.05 13.24 -6.47
C ASN A 139 6.88 13.19 -5.48
N VAL A 140 6.84 14.19 -4.58
CA VAL A 140 5.70 14.50 -3.72
C VAL A 140 5.33 15.97 -3.95
N ASN A 141 4.09 16.26 -4.31
CA ASN A 141 3.59 17.59 -4.64
C ASN A 141 4.45 18.34 -5.68
N GLY A 142 4.96 17.61 -6.68
CA GLY A 142 5.84 18.14 -7.72
C GLY A 142 7.29 18.39 -7.29
N GLN A 143 7.64 18.16 -6.02
CA GLN A 143 8.99 18.28 -5.52
C GLN A 143 9.71 16.93 -5.60
N THR A 144 10.89 16.89 -6.21
CA THR A 144 11.75 15.71 -6.19
C THR A 144 12.18 15.43 -4.77
N VAL A 145 11.97 14.19 -4.32
CA VAL A 145 12.32 13.71 -2.98
C VAL A 145 13.23 12.50 -3.07
N THR A 146 14.02 12.25 -2.03
CA THR A 146 14.73 10.98 -1.89
C THR A 146 13.81 9.98 -1.21
N PHE A 147 13.40 8.97 -1.96
CA PHE A 147 12.57 7.89 -1.43
C PHE A 147 13.42 6.86 -0.69
N GLU A 148 12.90 6.42 0.44
CA GLU A 148 13.47 5.36 1.27
C GLU A 148 12.36 4.41 1.74
N GLY A 149 12.72 3.15 2.00
CA GLY A 149 11.78 2.15 2.52
C GLY A 149 10.74 1.69 1.50
N ILE A 150 9.55 1.34 1.99
CA ILE A 150 8.48 0.76 1.16
C ILE A 150 7.42 1.79 0.75
N ASN A 151 6.75 1.46 -0.35
CA ASN A 151 5.67 2.24 -0.96
C ASN A 151 4.49 2.47 0.00
N PRO A 152 4.03 3.73 0.19
CA PRO A 152 2.88 4.05 1.04
C PRO A 152 1.53 3.56 0.50
N LEU A 153 1.47 3.10 -0.75
CA LEU A 153 0.22 2.67 -1.38
C LEU A 153 0.01 1.15 -1.30
N LYS A 154 1.09 0.37 -1.09
CA LYS A 154 1.05 -1.09 -1.14
C LYS A 154 2.29 -1.69 -0.48
N PHE A 155 2.13 -2.77 0.27
CA PHE A 155 3.24 -3.61 0.76
C PHE A 155 3.68 -4.64 -0.29
N GLY A 156 4.81 -5.27 -0.05
CA GLY A 156 5.30 -6.39 -0.87
C GLY A 156 4.44 -7.64 -0.74
N PHE A 157 4.62 -8.57 -1.67
CA PHE A 157 3.98 -9.89 -1.61
C PHE A 157 4.58 -10.76 -0.50
N PHE A 158 3.79 -11.69 0.01
CA PHE A 158 4.20 -12.64 1.06
C PHE A 158 4.76 -11.96 2.31
N LEU A 159 3.98 -11.03 2.82
CA LEU A 159 4.30 -10.16 3.94
C LEU A 159 4.70 -10.95 5.20
N GLY A 160 5.79 -10.56 5.84
CA GLY A 160 6.25 -11.10 7.12
C GLY A 160 5.70 -10.32 8.33
N LYS A 161 5.72 -10.95 9.50
CA LYS A 161 5.38 -10.32 10.80
C LYS A 161 6.61 -9.60 11.36
N GLN A 162 7.02 -8.50 10.74
CA GLN A 162 8.23 -7.74 11.07
C GLN A 162 7.96 -6.23 11.02
N THR A 163 8.91 -5.43 11.42
CA THR A 163 8.86 -3.99 11.24
C THR A 163 9.26 -3.63 9.80
N TYR A 164 8.46 -2.78 9.15
CA TYR A 164 8.76 -2.23 7.83
C TYR A 164 9.16 -0.76 7.95
N SER A 165 10.08 -0.30 7.11
CA SER A 165 10.38 1.11 6.91
C SER A 165 9.36 1.72 5.95
N TYR A 166 8.28 2.29 6.47
CA TYR A 166 7.16 2.79 5.67
C TYR A 166 7.34 4.29 5.38
N PHE A 167 7.32 4.66 4.10
CA PHE A 167 7.53 6.05 3.70
C PHE A 167 6.30 6.91 4.04
N ASP A 168 6.52 7.99 4.78
CA ASP A 168 5.49 8.99 5.03
C ASP A 168 5.69 10.20 4.13
N THR A 169 4.66 10.54 3.36
CA THR A 169 4.69 11.60 2.34
C THR A 169 4.65 13.01 2.92
N THR A 170 4.32 13.17 4.19
CA THR A 170 4.26 14.46 4.88
C THR A 170 5.61 14.83 5.49
N VAL A 171 6.26 13.87 6.18
CA VAL A 171 7.60 14.09 6.73
C VAL A 171 8.72 13.77 5.74
N LEU A 172 8.39 13.22 4.58
CA LEU A 172 9.31 12.85 3.48
C LEU A 172 10.42 11.90 3.92
N LYS A 173 10.10 10.96 4.81
CA LYS A 173 11.03 9.97 5.38
C LYS A 173 10.37 8.62 5.57
N ALA A 174 11.19 7.58 5.55
CA ALA A 174 10.76 6.27 6.00
C ALA A 174 10.76 6.20 7.54
N VAL A 175 9.63 5.85 8.13
CA VAL A 175 9.44 5.72 9.58
C VAL A 175 9.09 4.27 9.89
N PRO A 176 9.61 3.68 10.97
CA PRO A 176 9.28 2.32 11.35
C PRO A 176 7.78 2.11 11.53
N MET A 177 7.29 1.01 10.97
CA MET A 177 5.90 0.54 11.07
C MET A 177 5.92 -0.91 11.56
N PRO A 178 5.94 -1.16 12.88
CA PRO A 178 5.97 -2.49 13.45
C PRO A 178 4.68 -3.28 13.22
N TYR A 179 4.84 -4.61 13.11
CA TYR A 179 3.73 -5.55 13.21
C TYR A 179 3.15 -5.51 14.63
N VAL A 180 1.82 -5.48 14.73
CA VAL A 180 1.10 -5.46 16.01
C VAL A 180 0.44 -6.80 16.29
N THR A 181 -0.45 -7.25 15.40
CA THR A 181 -1.24 -8.46 15.58
C THR A 181 -1.84 -8.95 14.25
N GLU A 182 -2.50 -10.09 14.30
CA GLU A 182 -3.32 -10.64 13.22
C GLU A 182 -4.79 -10.41 13.53
N GLU A 183 -5.54 -9.91 12.57
CA GLU A 183 -6.98 -9.65 12.69
C GLU A 183 -7.73 -10.15 11.45
N SER A 184 -8.97 -10.60 11.63
CA SER A 184 -9.83 -10.99 10.50
C SER A 184 -10.73 -9.82 10.12
N ILE A 185 -10.64 -9.39 8.86
CA ILE A 185 -11.51 -8.37 8.27
C ILE A 185 -12.43 -9.04 7.24
N GLN A 186 -13.71 -9.09 7.51
CA GLN A 186 -14.72 -9.75 6.67
C GLN A 186 -14.31 -11.17 6.21
N GLY A 187 -13.72 -11.93 7.14
CA GLY A 187 -13.24 -13.31 6.89
C GLY A 187 -11.93 -13.41 6.10
N LEU A 188 -11.23 -12.30 5.84
CA LEU A 188 -9.87 -12.29 5.33
C LEU A 188 -8.89 -12.11 6.50
N THR A 189 -7.92 -12.99 6.63
CA THR A 189 -6.81 -12.82 7.58
C THR A 189 -5.92 -11.66 7.15
N THR A 190 -5.71 -10.69 8.02
CA THR A 190 -4.86 -9.52 7.77
C THR A 190 -3.82 -9.36 8.87
N TYR A 191 -2.67 -8.75 8.52
CA TYR A 191 -1.67 -8.31 9.47
C TYR A 191 -1.87 -6.83 9.77
N LYS A 192 -2.00 -6.50 11.06
CA LYS A 192 -2.09 -5.13 11.53
C LYS A 192 -0.71 -4.57 11.80
N PHE A 193 -0.45 -3.39 11.24
CA PHE A 193 0.75 -2.60 11.47
C PHE A 193 0.36 -1.22 11.97
N GLU A 194 1.23 -0.61 12.79
CA GLU A 194 1.00 0.73 13.31
C GLU A 194 2.28 1.56 13.23
N GLN A 195 2.16 2.77 12.68
CA GLN A 195 3.23 3.76 12.58
C GLN A 195 2.86 4.95 13.43
N THR A 196 3.79 5.39 14.30
CA THR A 196 3.65 6.64 15.05
C THR A 196 4.69 7.64 14.58
N ILE A 197 4.22 8.82 14.23
CA ILE A 197 5.03 9.99 13.90
C ILE A 197 4.84 11.01 15.00
N GLU A 198 5.88 11.21 15.80
CA GLU A 198 5.90 12.22 16.83
C GLU A 198 5.86 13.65 16.23
N PRO A 199 5.44 14.68 16.98
CA PRO A 199 5.37 16.03 16.45
C PRO A 199 6.67 16.47 15.79
N THR A 200 6.67 16.49 14.46
CA THR A 200 7.83 16.76 13.60
C THR A 200 7.57 18.02 12.78
N GLN A 201 8.56 18.90 12.71
CA GLN A 201 8.47 20.09 11.87
C GLN A 201 8.52 19.70 10.39
N ILE A 202 7.51 20.10 9.62
CA ILE A 202 7.36 19.80 8.19
C ILE A 202 7.56 21.03 7.28
N GLY A 203 7.85 22.19 7.86
CA GLY A 203 8.08 23.43 7.15
C GLY A 203 7.73 24.64 7.98
N THR A 204 7.52 25.75 7.29
CA THR A 204 7.08 27.03 7.88
C THR A 204 5.93 27.60 7.07
N GLN A 205 5.15 28.47 7.67
CA GLN A 205 4.05 29.17 7.01
C GLN A 205 3.95 30.60 7.53
N ASP A 206 3.87 31.57 6.62
CA ASP A 206 3.61 32.96 6.98
C ASP A 206 2.15 33.13 7.35
N VAL A 207 1.90 33.65 8.55
CA VAL A 207 0.57 33.87 9.12
C VAL A 207 0.51 35.19 9.86
N PRO A 208 -0.70 35.79 10.05
CA PRO A 208 -0.83 36.89 10.99
C PRO A 208 -0.30 36.51 12.37
N GLY A 209 0.53 37.36 12.97
CA GLY A 209 1.16 37.09 14.27
C GLY A 209 0.15 36.74 15.36
N SER A 210 -1.04 37.35 15.31
CA SER A 210 -2.14 37.09 16.27
C SER A 210 -2.60 35.63 16.31
N LEU A 211 -2.45 34.86 15.22
CA LEU A 211 -2.77 33.43 15.20
C LEU A 211 -1.83 32.58 16.05
N VAL A 212 -0.61 33.05 16.25
CA VAL A 212 0.42 32.32 17.02
C VAL A 212 0.83 33.06 18.30
N GLY A 213 0.04 34.07 18.71
CA GLY A 213 0.28 34.83 19.93
C GLY A 213 1.40 35.88 19.82
N GLU A 214 1.76 36.28 18.60
CA GLU A 214 2.79 37.26 18.33
C GLU A 214 2.19 38.64 18.03
N THR A 215 2.92 39.71 18.35
CA THR A 215 2.46 41.09 18.16
C THR A 215 2.80 41.66 16.77
N VAL A 216 3.62 40.97 15.99
CA VAL A 216 4.00 41.35 14.62
C VAL A 216 2.85 41.12 13.64
N ALA A 217 2.80 41.92 12.58
CA ALA A 217 1.75 41.78 11.58
C ALA A 217 1.79 40.42 10.88
N THR A 218 3.00 39.93 10.53
CA THR A 218 3.24 38.65 9.92
C THR A 218 4.35 37.92 10.67
N TYR A 219 4.13 36.63 10.94
CA TYR A 219 5.09 35.75 11.59
C TYR A 219 5.27 34.47 10.76
N THR A 220 6.52 34.08 10.51
CA THR A 220 6.85 32.83 9.83
C THR A 220 6.80 31.69 10.86
N ALA A 221 5.62 31.08 11.00
CA ALA A 221 5.34 30.07 12.03
C ALA A 221 5.86 28.69 11.61
N PRO A 222 6.59 27.98 12.48
CA PRO A 222 6.91 26.55 12.27
C PRO A 222 5.63 25.72 12.23
N ARG A 223 5.51 24.87 11.18
CA ARG A 223 4.39 23.93 11.01
C ARG A 223 4.81 22.55 11.44
N PHE A 224 4.05 21.95 12.36
CA PHE A 224 4.30 20.63 12.90
C PHE A 224 3.22 19.65 12.50
N TYR A 225 3.61 18.39 12.34
CA TYR A 225 2.75 17.27 12.00
C TYR A 225 3.04 16.09 12.93
N SER A 226 1.99 15.43 13.36
CA SER A 226 2.03 14.13 14.02
C SER A 226 0.94 13.22 13.47
N ASN A 227 1.16 11.90 13.49
CA ASN A 227 0.18 10.94 12.99
C ASN A 227 0.36 9.58 13.67
N THR A 228 -0.74 8.93 13.99
CA THR A 228 -0.78 7.49 14.24
C THR A 228 -1.54 6.86 13.09
N ARG A 229 -0.81 6.11 12.26
CA ARG A 229 -1.36 5.38 11.11
C ARG A 229 -1.42 3.91 11.43
N THR A 230 -2.61 3.33 11.32
CA THR A 230 -2.85 1.89 11.47
C THR A 230 -3.32 1.33 10.13
N VAL A 231 -2.70 0.25 9.68
CA VAL A 231 -3.09 -0.44 8.43
C VAL A 231 -3.27 -1.94 8.68
N TRP A 232 -4.26 -2.51 8.02
CA TRP A 232 -4.51 -3.95 7.96
C TRP A 232 -4.21 -4.43 6.54
N VAL A 233 -3.25 -5.33 6.42
CA VAL A 233 -2.66 -5.71 5.13
C VAL A 233 -2.88 -7.19 4.88
N ASP A 234 -3.30 -7.56 3.67
CA ASP A 234 -3.33 -8.97 3.26
C ASP A 234 -1.91 -9.53 3.13
N PRO A 235 -1.57 -10.58 3.88
CA PRO A 235 -0.20 -11.12 3.89
C PRO A 235 0.23 -11.77 2.58
N ILE A 236 -0.68 -12.14 1.70
CA ILE A 236 -0.36 -12.78 0.42
C ILE A 236 -0.03 -11.75 -0.65
N THR A 237 -0.91 -10.76 -0.82
CA THR A 237 -0.81 -9.77 -1.91
C THR A 237 -0.12 -8.48 -1.51
N GLY A 238 -0.01 -8.18 -0.19
CA GLY A 238 0.49 -6.91 0.31
C GLY A 238 -0.50 -5.75 0.12
N SER A 239 -1.75 -6.03 -0.20
CA SER A 239 -2.79 -5.00 -0.36
C SER A 239 -3.25 -4.47 0.99
N ILE A 240 -3.37 -3.15 1.11
CA ILE A 240 -3.91 -2.49 2.30
C ILE A 240 -5.44 -2.65 2.25
N ILE A 241 -5.98 -3.42 3.16
CA ILE A 241 -7.40 -3.76 3.22
C ILE A 241 -8.20 -2.68 3.93
N LYS A 242 -7.66 -2.19 5.05
CA LYS A 242 -8.23 -1.13 5.87
C LYS A 242 -7.12 -0.22 6.34
N GLY A 243 -7.40 1.09 6.41
CA GLY A 243 -6.49 2.10 6.92
C GLY A 243 -7.21 3.02 7.88
N GLN A 244 -6.51 3.51 8.90
CA GLN A 244 -6.95 4.54 9.82
C GLN A 244 -5.79 5.48 10.12
N GLU A 245 -6.08 6.77 10.19
CA GLU A 245 -5.11 7.81 10.57
C GLU A 245 -5.70 8.73 11.62
N VAL A 246 -4.91 9.02 12.64
CA VAL A 246 -5.18 10.05 13.65
C VAL A 246 -4.09 11.09 13.49
N GLN A 247 -4.38 12.15 12.73
CA GLN A 247 -3.38 13.17 12.38
C GLN A 247 -3.65 14.50 13.04
N LYS A 248 -2.58 15.20 13.38
CA LYS A 248 -2.64 16.56 13.92
C LYS A 248 -1.58 17.43 13.23
N GLN A 249 -1.98 18.64 12.85
CA GLN A 249 -1.10 19.67 12.32
C GLN A 249 -1.28 20.95 13.11
N THR A 250 -0.18 21.57 13.49
CA THR A 250 -0.18 22.78 14.32
C THR A 250 0.81 23.83 13.80
N LEU A 251 0.54 25.08 14.14
CA LEU A 251 1.49 26.18 14.06
C LEU A 251 2.01 26.50 15.46
N ARG A 252 3.31 26.75 15.57
CA ARG A 252 3.96 27.13 16.84
C ARG A 252 4.35 28.60 16.86
N GLY A 253 4.23 29.21 18.06
CA GLY A 253 4.76 30.54 18.32
C GLY A 253 6.26 30.54 18.59
N ALA A 254 6.82 31.71 18.86
CA ALA A 254 8.23 31.89 19.18
C ALA A 254 8.66 31.15 20.47
N ASP A 255 7.73 30.87 21.36
CA ASP A 255 7.97 30.08 22.57
C ASP A 255 8.05 28.54 22.33
N GLY A 256 7.90 28.11 21.06
CA GLY A 256 7.95 26.71 20.67
C GLY A 256 6.70 25.89 21.02
N THR A 257 5.64 26.51 21.54
CA THR A 257 4.40 25.82 21.89
C THR A 257 3.38 25.87 20.75
N ASP A 258 2.52 24.83 20.67
CA ASP A 258 1.41 24.81 19.71
C ASP A 258 0.41 25.94 20.03
N LYS A 259 0.15 26.80 19.05
CA LYS A 259 -0.79 27.94 19.18
C LYS A 259 -2.07 27.75 18.38
N THR A 260 -1.92 27.34 17.12
CA THR A 260 -3.07 27.12 16.24
C THR A 260 -3.06 25.70 15.71
N ILE A 261 -4.18 25.02 15.84
CA ILE A 261 -4.42 23.72 15.22
C ILE A 261 -4.93 23.96 13.80
N LEU A 262 -4.19 23.49 12.81
CA LEU A 262 -4.59 23.54 11.40
C LEU A 262 -5.51 22.38 11.05
N LEU A 263 -5.22 21.21 11.60
CA LEU A 263 -6.01 20.00 11.42
C LEU A 263 -5.83 19.09 12.65
N ASP A 264 -6.89 18.59 13.20
CA ASP A 264 -6.95 17.48 14.15
C ASP A 264 -8.08 16.58 13.69
N ALA A 265 -7.74 15.44 13.08
CA ALA A 265 -8.71 14.59 12.41
C ALA A 265 -8.42 13.10 12.60
N THR A 266 -9.50 12.32 12.69
CA THR A 266 -9.45 10.86 12.58
C THR A 266 -10.19 10.46 11.32
N LEU A 267 -9.49 9.76 10.42
CA LEU A 267 -10.00 9.28 9.14
C LEU A 267 -9.80 7.77 9.06
N ALA A 268 -10.76 7.03 8.53
CA ALA A 268 -10.66 5.61 8.27
C ALA A 268 -11.29 5.27 6.91
N PHE A 269 -10.81 4.20 6.28
CA PHE A 269 -11.44 3.69 5.05
C PHE A 269 -12.92 3.42 5.33
N ASP A 270 -13.78 3.85 4.40
CA ASP A 270 -15.20 3.56 4.50
C ASP A 270 -15.50 2.07 4.21
N GLU A 271 -16.66 1.61 4.63
CA GLU A 271 -17.04 0.20 4.51
C GLU A 271 -17.09 -0.29 3.05
N PRO A 272 -17.58 0.48 2.07
CA PRO A 272 -17.50 0.10 0.65
C PRO A 272 -16.06 -0.13 0.17
N THR A 273 -15.12 0.74 0.54
CA THR A 273 -13.69 0.59 0.22
C THR A 273 -13.11 -0.68 0.84
N VAL A 274 -13.37 -0.92 2.14
CA VAL A 274 -12.90 -2.12 2.83
C VAL A 274 -13.44 -3.37 2.14
N THR A 275 -14.73 -3.41 1.81
CA THR A 275 -15.36 -4.55 1.14
C THR A 275 -14.77 -4.81 -0.25
N ALA A 276 -14.54 -3.76 -1.04
CA ALA A 276 -13.91 -3.87 -2.35
C ALA A 276 -12.48 -4.43 -2.24
N ASN A 277 -11.68 -3.90 -1.29
CA ASN A 277 -10.31 -4.35 -1.06
C ASN A 277 -10.25 -5.82 -0.58
N VAL A 278 -11.17 -6.25 0.30
CA VAL A 278 -11.29 -7.64 0.74
C VAL A 278 -11.58 -8.57 -0.44
N ASN A 279 -12.53 -8.22 -1.29
CA ASN A 279 -12.90 -9.04 -2.45
C ASN A 279 -11.73 -9.16 -3.44
N GLU A 280 -11.07 -8.04 -3.78
CA GLU A 280 -9.90 -8.05 -4.66
C GLU A 280 -8.75 -8.88 -4.08
N ALA A 281 -8.48 -8.74 -2.77
CA ALA A 281 -7.43 -9.51 -2.10
C ALA A 281 -7.74 -11.01 -2.06
N LYS A 282 -8.99 -11.40 -1.81
CA LYS A 282 -9.43 -12.81 -1.87
C LYS A 282 -9.26 -13.39 -3.27
N ASP A 283 -9.67 -12.66 -4.30
CA ASP A 283 -9.55 -13.11 -5.69
C ASP A 283 -8.09 -13.28 -6.11
N ASN A 284 -7.25 -12.29 -5.87
CA ASN A 284 -5.85 -12.31 -6.22
C ASN A 284 -5.06 -13.30 -5.35
N GLY A 285 -5.32 -13.32 -4.04
CA GLY A 285 -4.69 -14.25 -3.10
C GLY A 285 -5.02 -15.70 -3.42
N SER A 286 -6.27 -16.01 -3.82
CA SER A 286 -6.67 -17.37 -4.22
C SER A 286 -5.92 -17.86 -5.45
N LYS A 287 -5.74 -17.02 -6.48
CA LYS A 287 -4.98 -17.34 -7.69
C LYS A 287 -3.51 -17.62 -7.37
N ILE A 288 -2.90 -16.78 -6.53
CA ILE A 288 -1.51 -16.96 -6.07
C ILE A 288 -1.37 -18.24 -5.26
N ASN A 289 -2.29 -18.50 -4.31
CA ASN A 289 -2.25 -19.70 -3.46
C ASN A 289 -2.50 -20.98 -4.26
N LEU A 290 -3.34 -20.94 -5.29
CA LEU A 290 -3.53 -22.05 -6.23
C LEU A 290 -2.19 -22.45 -6.87
N LEU A 291 -1.44 -21.50 -7.39
CA LEU A 291 -0.14 -21.73 -8.02
C LEU A 291 0.97 -22.08 -7.02
N LYS A 292 0.95 -21.51 -5.82
CA LYS A 292 1.99 -21.69 -4.80
C LYS A 292 1.85 -23.01 -4.02
N THR A 293 0.62 -23.46 -3.83
CA THR A 293 0.33 -24.56 -2.89
C THR A 293 -0.48 -25.69 -3.51
N THR A 294 -1.66 -25.39 -4.06
CA THR A 294 -2.61 -26.41 -4.50
C THR A 294 -2.10 -27.21 -5.69
N VAL A 295 -1.71 -26.52 -6.77
CA VAL A 295 -1.24 -27.18 -8.00
C VAL A 295 0.07 -27.96 -7.76
N PRO A 296 1.09 -27.41 -7.06
CA PRO A 296 2.30 -28.18 -6.73
C PRO A 296 2.03 -29.43 -5.92
N ILE A 297 1.16 -29.37 -4.90
CA ILE A 297 0.83 -30.55 -4.09
C ILE A 297 0.14 -31.64 -4.94
N ILE A 298 -0.85 -31.25 -5.75
CA ILE A 298 -1.55 -32.18 -6.64
C ILE A 298 -0.56 -32.79 -7.65
N ALA A 299 0.28 -31.97 -8.26
CA ALA A 299 1.29 -32.45 -9.21
C ALA A 299 2.27 -33.43 -8.57
N LEU A 300 2.72 -33.16 -7.34
CA LEU A 300 3.61 -34.05 -6.59
C LEU A 300 2.95 -35.41 -6.30
N ILE A 301 1.70 -35.39 -5.81
CA ILE A 301 0.97 -36.63 -5.51
C ILE A 301 0.77 -37.47 -6.79
N LEU A 302 0.26 -36.85 -7.85
CA LEU A 302 0.05 -37.54 -9.12
C LEU A 302 1.37 -38.05 -9.73
N GLY A 303 2.44 -37.25 -9.60
CA GLY A 303 3.77 -37.61 -10.06
C GLY A 303 4.31 -38.83 -9.36
N VAL A 304 4.19 -38.93 -8.03
CA VAL A 304 4.62 -40.10 -7.24
C VAL A 304 3.80 -41.34 -7.61
N ILE A 305 2.47 -41.20 -7.74
CA ILE A 305 1.60 -42.30 -8.15
C ILE A 305 2.00 -42.84 -9.54
N ALA A 306 2.23 -41.93 -10.51
CA ALA A 306 2.64 -42.29 -11.85
C ALA A 306 4.02 -42.98 -11.88
N LEU A 307 4.98 -42.51 -11.10
CA LEU A 307 6.31 -43.11 -10.96
C LEU A 307 6.22 -44.54 -10.40
N VAL A 308 5.56 -44.69 -9.27
CA VAL A 308 5.43 -46.00 -8.63
C VAL A 308 4.66 -46.98 -9.52
N GLY A 309 3.53 -46.56 -10.09
CA GLY A 309 2.74 -47.38 -11.02
C GLY A 309 3.52 -47.76 -12.27
N GLY A 310 4.24 -46.81 -12.86
CA GLY A 310 5.08 -47.04 -14.03
C GLY A 310 6.20 -48.03 -13.78
N ILE A 311 6.92 -47.93 -12.65
CA ILE A 311 7.96 -48.87 -12.24
C ILE A 311 7.41 -50.27 -12.03
N LEU A 312 6.27 -50.39 -11.36
CA LEU A 312 5.62 -51.69 -11.13
C LEU A 312 5.19 -52.37 -12.44
N ILE A 313 4.65 -51.62 -13.39
CA ILE A 313 4.25 -52.11 -14.72
C ILE A 313 5.48 -52.59 -15.51
N VAL A 314 6.56 -51.79 -15.53
CA VAL A 314 7.80 -52.17 -16.22
C VAL A 314 8.41 -53.43 -15.63
N ARG A 315 8.50 -53.56 -14.30
CA ARG A 315 9.02 -54.72 -13.62
C ARG A 315 8.19 -55.98 -13.94
N ARG A 316 6.85 -55.92 -13.88
CA ARG A 316 5.97 -57.04 -14.21
C ARG A 316 5.98 -57.44 -15.70
N ALA A 317 6.36 -56.54 -16.60
CA ALA A 317 6.43 -56.80 -18.01
C ALA A 317 7.84 -57.32 -18.47
N SER A 318 8.80 -57.37 -17.51
CA SER A 318 10.18 -57.88 -17.72
C SER A 318 10.43 -59.22 -17.03
N SER A 319 9.50 -59.65 -16.14
CA SER A 319 9.41 -60.99 -15.59
C SER A 319 8.39 -61.82 -16.39
#